data_01c06b56c34c1ba817d05eea63fd5732
#
_entry.id   01c06b56c34c1ba817d05eea63fd5732
#
_cell.length_a   1.000
_cell.length_b   1.000
_cell.length_c   1.000
_cell.angle_alpha   90.00
_cell.angle_beta   90.00
_cell.angle_gamma   90.00
#
_symmetry.space_group_name_H-M   'P 1'
#
loop_
_entity.id
_entity.type
_entity.pdbx_description
1 polymer ?
#
loop_
_entity_poly.entity_id
_entity_poly.type
_entity_poly.pdbx_seq_one_letter_code
_entity_poly.pdbx_strand_id
1 'polypeptide(L)'
;MCYNNIITTIYWGGAILNIYIDESGSINNTFKQNQDFIITLIVPTNKKQLNRTYKRFVSKNHDDLKTLDKDNKMFLNDKFRELKGSQFDKPMKQKFVKFFSKKKHFEIYYIRIKNCHLSNDFCKNTARVFNYVMRLALQYLITNNFLKQEDFNLQLDERNEKTETKHFLENYLNTELSLGGTTNGKFTVCYFDSANNKFIQIADVFSNIFYSQLLTSAYDNEIQLLRDNDILKFIFVFPPEY
;
A
#
# COMPACT_ATOMS: atom_id res chain seq x y z
N MET A 1 -13.22 -9.17 56.65
CA MET A 1 -13.56 -8.08 55.73
C MET A 1 -12.55 -8.13 54.57
N CYS A 2 -12.94 -8.72 53.46
CA CYS A 2 -12.09 -8.82 52.26
C CYS A 2 -12.43 -7.62 51.37
N TYR A 3 -11.44 -6.74 51.18
CA TYR A 3 -11.53 -5.65 50.17
C TYR A 3 -11.28 -6.24 48.80
N ASN A 4 -12.31 -6.30 47.97
CA ASN A 4 -12.22 -6.55 46.55
C ASN A 4 -11.69 -5.30 45.88
N ASN A 5 -10.39 -5.28 45.53
CA ASN A 5 -9.81 -4.31 44.64
C ASN A 5 -10.22 -4.68 43.19
N ILE A 6 -11.28 -4.04 42.70
CA ILE A 6 -11.59 -4.03 41.25
C ILE A 6 -10.55 -3.16 40.56
N ILE A 7 -9.52 -3.79 39.98
CA ILE A 7 -8.62 -3.13 39.08
C ILE A 7 -9.42 -2.92 37.77
N THR A 8 -10.01 -1.76 37.62
CA THR A 8 -10.54 -1.28 36.35
C THR A 8 -9.34 -1.01 35.41
N THR A 9 -9.03 -2.00 34.59
CA THR A 9 -8.08 -1.80 33.49
C THR A 9 -8.75 -0.85 32.49
N ILE A 10 -8.41 0.44 32.58
CA ILE A 10 -8.81 1.42 31.57
C ILE A 10 -8.04 1.07 30.32
N TYR A 11 -8.68 0.39 29.38
CA TYR A 11 -8.19 0.26 28.01
C TYR A 11 -8.26 1.66 27.40
N TRP A 12 -7.12 2.34 27.37
CA TRP A 12 -6.92 3.46 26.48
C TRP A 12 -6.87 2.87 25.07
N GLY A 13 -8.02 2.78 24.42
CA GLY A 13 -8.09 2.45 23.00
C GLY A 13 -7.43 3.59 22.23
N GLY A 14 -6.12 3.50 21.99
CA GLY A 14 -5.41 4.38 21.09
C GLY A 14 -6.07 4.36 19.70
N ALA A 15 -6.00 5.45 18.97
CA ALA A 15 -6.47 5.47 17.61
C ALA A 15 -5.64 4.46 16.78
N ILE A 16 -6.31 3.74 15.87
CA ILE A 16 -5.66 2.73 15.02
C ILE A 16 -5.49 3.31 13.62
N LEU A 17 -4.25 3.46 13.17
CA LEU A 17 -3.94 3.87 11.82
C LEU A 17 -3.99 2.66 10.88
N ASN A 18 -4.97 2.64 9.98
CA ASN A 18 -5.08 1.58 8.99
C ASN A 18 -4.32 1.97 7.72
N ILE A 19 -3.45 1.08 7.27
CA ILE A 19 -2.62 1.24 6.08
C ILE A 19 -2.91 0.06 5.15
N TYR A 20 -3.33 0.36 3.91
CA TYR A 20 -3.63 -0.63 2.88
C TYR A 20 -2.50 -0.66 1.88
N ILE A 21 -2.00 -1.84 1.58
CA ILE A 21 -0.72 -2.05 0.91
C ILE A 21 -0.90 -2.99 -0.27
N ASP A 22 -0.37 -2.58 -1.41
CA ASP A 22 -0.18 -3.45 -2.57
C ASP A 22 1.09 -3.03 -3.32
N GLU A 23 1.60 -3.89 -4.20
CA GLU A 23 2.86 -3.67 -4.91
C GLU A 23 2.74 -3.86 -6.42
N SER A 24 3.74 -3.33 -7.14
CA SER A 24 3.94 -3.53 -8.57
C SER A 24 5.41 -3.73 -8.94
N GLY A 25 5.65 -4.58 -9.90
CA GLY A 25 6.98 -5.01 -10.30
C GLY A 25 7.39 -6.30 -9.59
N SER A 26 8.68 -6.58 -9.57
CA SER A 26 9.27 -7.72 -8.84
C SER A 26 10.63 -7.35 -8.30
N ILE A 27 11.00 -7.90 -7.15
CA ILE A 27 12.34 -7.75 -6.58
C ILE A 27 13.27 -8.69 -7.35
N ASN A 28 14.05 -8.12 -8.27
CA ASN A 28 14.96 -8.88 -9.13
C ASN A 28 15.99 -7.97 -9.78
N ASN A 29 17.27 -8.24 -9.59
CA ASN A 29 18.35 -7.46 -10.16
C ASN A 29 18.94 -8.03 -11.48
N THR A 30 18.40 -9.14 -11.99
CA THR A 30 18.90 -9.82 -13.19
C THR A 30 18.28 -9.32 -14.49
N PHE A 31 17.13 -8.66 -14.45
CA PHE A 31 16.43 -8.18 -15.64
C PHE A 31 16.57 -6.68 -15.84
N LYS A 32 17.15 -6.27 -16.97
CA LYS A 32 17.28 -4.85 -17.36
C LYS A 32 15.95 -4.09 -17.45
N GLN A 33 14.84 -4.80 -17.69
CA GLN A 33 13.51 -4.19 -17.82
C GLN A 33 12.80 -3.99 -16.47
N ASN A 34 13.28 -4.63 -15.41
CA ASN A 34 12.63 -4.60 -14.09
C ASN A 34 13.49 -3.83 -13.09
N GLN A 35 13.65 -2.54 -13.37
CA GLN A 35 14.56 -1.68 -12.61
C GLN A 35 14.01 -1.31 -11.22
N ASP A 36 12.70 -1.35 -11.04
CA ASP A 36 12.05 -0.89 -9.83
C ASP A 36 11.02 -1.90 -9.32
N PHE A 37 10.89 -1.95 -8.00
CA PHE A 37 9.76 -2.58 -7.31
C PHE A 37 9.10 -1.52 -6.44
N ILE A 38 7.78 -1.40 -6.53
CA ILE A 38 7.00 -0.38 -5.86
C ILE A 38 6.10 -1.01 -4.82
N ILE A 39 6.11 -0.46 -3.60
CA ILE A 39 5.11 -0.75 -2.58
C ILE A 39 4.32 0.55 -2.36
N THR A 40 3.01 0.45 -2.40
CA THR A 40 2.10 1.59 -2.22
C THR A 40 1.34 1.44 -0.92
N LEU A 41 1.40 2.49 -0.09
CA LEU A 41 0.66 2.58 1.15
C LEU A 41 -0.47 3.59 0.97
N ILE A 42 -1.71 3.16 1.16
CA ILE A 42 -2.90 4.01 1.19
C ILE A 42 -3.35 4.18 2.64
N VAL A 43 -3.34 5.41 3.12
CA VAL A 43 -3.79 5.78 4.46
C VAL A 43 -5.09 6.58 4.36
N PRO A 44 -6.25 5.98 4.64
CA PRO A 44 -7.51 6.71 4.58
C PRO A 44 -7.62 7.78 5.69
N THR A 45 -7.83 9.02 5.31
CA THR A 45 -8.20 10.12 6.22
C THR A 45 -9.70 10.09 6.51
N ASN A 46 -10.51 9.54 5.58
CA ASN A 46 -11.94 9.33 5.76
C ASN A 46 -12.40 8.04 5.03
N LYS A 47 -12.37 6.89 5.73
CA LYS A 47 -12.74 5.57 5.19
C LYS A 47 -14.14 5.56 4.54
N LYS A 48 -15.13 6.19 5.16
CA LYS A 48 -16.52 6.20 4.67
C LYS A 48 -16.62 6.92 3.32
N GLN A 49 -15.97 8.05 3.19
CA GLN A 49 -15.98 8.84 1.96
C GLN A 49 -15.12 8.17 0.87
N LEU A 50 -13.96 7.60 1.22
CA LEU A 50 -13.13 6.87 0.28
C LEU A 50 -13.89 5.65 -0.30
N ASN A 51 -14.61 4.88 0.55
CA ASN A 51 -15.44 3.78 0.11
C ASN A 51 -16.57 4.24 -0.86
N ARG A 52 -17.19 5.40 -0.58
CA ARG A 52 -18.20 5.98 -1.49
C ARG A 52 -17.57 6.40 -2.81
N THR A 53 -16.38 7.00 -2.77
CA THR A 53 -15.63 7.40 -3.98
C THR A 53 -15.30 6.18 -4.82
N TYR A 54 -14.80 5.11 -4.22
CA TYR A 54 -14.55 3.84 -4.89
C TYR A 54 -15.81 3.29 -5.59
N LYS A 55 -16.92 3.13 -4.84
CA LYS A 55 -18.18 2.62 -5.40
C LYS A 55 -18.68 3.47 -6.58
N ARG A 56 -18.58 4.79 -6.46
CA ARG A 56 -18.98 5.71 -7.54
C ARG A 56 -18.09 5.60 -8.76
N PHE A 57 -16.78 5.40 -8.58
CA PHE A 57 -15.86 5.19 -9.70
C PHE A 57 -16.22 3.92 -10.45
N VAL A 58 -16.37 2.79 -9.74
CA VAL A 58 -16.74 1.50 -10.34
C VAL A 58 -18.08 1.60 -11.06
N SER A 59 -19.12 2.11 -10.40
CA SER A 59 -20.46 2.23 -11.02
C SER A 59 -20.47 3.12 -12.26
N LYS A 60 -19.73 4.25 -12.23
CA LYS A 60 -19.67 5.19 -13.36
C LYS A 60 -18.90 4.67 -14.56
N ASN A 61 -17.98 3.75 -14.36
CA ASN A 61 -17.09 3.23 -15.40
C ASN A 61 -17.27 1.73 -15.65
N HIS A 62 -18.40 1.15 -15.21
CA HIS A 62 -18.62 -0.29 -15.23
C HIS A 62 -18.39 -0.91 -16.62
N ASP A 63 -18.97 -0.33 -17.66
CA ASP A 63 -18.89 -0.85 -19.03
C ASP A 63 -17.48 -0.66 -19.63
N ASP A 64 -16.86 0.49 -19.36
CA ASP A 64 -15.46 0.74 -19.75
C ASP A 64 -14.53 -0.30 -19.09
N LEU A 65 -14.70 -0.55 -17.78
CA LEU A 65 -13.90 -1.53 -17.02
C LEU A 65 -14.12 -2.95 -17.56
N LYS A 66 -15.36 -3.30 -17.90
CA LYS A 66 -15.67 -4.60 -18.50
C LYS A 66 -14.99 -4.78 -19.86
N THR A 67 -14.99 -3.74 -20.70
CA THR A 67 -14.31 -3.74 -22.00
C THR A 67 -12.79 -3.87 -21.87
N LEU A 68 -12.19 -3.32 -20.81
CA LEU A 68 -10.75 -3.40 -20.55
C LEU A 68 -10.30 -4.73 -19.94
N ASP A 69 -11.23 -5.50 -19.38
CA ASP A 69 -10.92 -6.75 -18.67
C ASP A 69 -10.68 -7.93 -19.61
N LYS A 70 -9.60 -7.87 -20.37
CA LYS A 70 -9.24 -8.91 -21.37
C LYS A 70 -8.90 -10.26 -20.75
N ASP A 71 -8.42 -10.26 -19.51
CA ASP A 71 -7.92 -11.46 -18.81
C ASP A 71 -8.93 -12.00 -17.79
N ASN A 72 -10.16 -11.47 -17.74
CA ASN A 72 -11.20 -11.82 -16.76
C ASN A 72 -10.72 -11.70 -15.30
N LYS A 73 -9.90 -10.66 -15.00
CA LYS A 73 -9.37 -10.41 -13.66
C LYS A 73 -10.28 -9.52 -12.82
N MET A 74 -11.03 -8.63 -13.48
CA MET A 74 -11.92 -7.67 -12.81
C MET A 74 -13.38 -8.16 -12.76
N PHE A 75 -13.77 -9.05 -13.67
CA PHE A 75 -15.11 -9.60 -13.75
C PHE A 75 -15.08 -11.13 -13.72
N LEU A 76 -16.06 -11.73 -13.05
CA LEU A 76 -16.29 -13.16 -13.03
C LEU A 76 -17.77 -13.42 -13.34
N ASN A 77 -18.05 -14.20 -14.38
CA ASN A 77 -19.43 -14.47 -14.83
C ASN A 77 -20.26 -13.17 -14.96
N ASP A 78 -19.71 -12.19 -15.67
CA ASP A 78 -20.30 -10.86 -15.90
C ASP A 78 -20.50 -9.99 -14.63
N LYS A 79 -20.12 -10.47 -13.46
CA LYS A 79 -20.21 -9.70 -12.21
C LYS A 79 -18.86 -9.07 -11.88
N PHE A 80 -18.89 -7.78 -11.56
CA PHE A 80 -17.70 -7.08 -11.08
C PHE A 80 -17.20 -7.71 -9.79
N ARG A 81 -15.90 -8.04 -9.76
CA ARG A 81 -15.21 -8.65 -8.63
C ARG A 81 -14.27 -7.64 -7.95
N GLU A 82 -13.33 -7.08 -8.70
CA GLU A 82 -12.30 -6.21 -8.17
C GLU A 82 -11.73 -5.26 -9.24
N LEU A 83 -11.08 -4.18 -8.84
CA LEU A 83 -10.23 -3.39 -9.73
C LEU A 83 -8.85 -4.02 -9.84
N LYS A 84 -8.26 -4.01 -11.04
CA LYS A 84 -6.87 -4.41 -11.30
C LYS A 84 -6.17 -3.36 -12.15
N GLY A 85 -5.15 -2.71 -11.58
CA GLY A 85 -4.38 -1.66 -12.26
C GLY A 85 -3.70 -2.16 -13.53
N SER A 86 -3.31 -3.45 -13.57
CA SER A 86 -2.72 -4.08 -14.76
C SER A 86 -3.67 -4.19 -15.95
N GLN A 87 -4.99 -4.13 -15.74
CA GLN A 87 -6.01 -4.16 -16.80
C GLN A 87 -6.35 -2.75 -17.33
N PHE A 88 -5.93 -1.71 -16.61
CA PHE A 88 -6.21 -0.34 -17.02
C PHE A 88 -5.26 0.11 -18.13
N ASP A 89 -5.86 0.62 -19.22
CA ASP A 89 -5.12 1.39 -20.22
C ASP A 89 -4.73 2.78 -19.71
N LYS A 90 -3.97 3.53 -20.52
CA LYS A 90 -3.53 4.89 -20.14
C LYS A 90 -4.71 5.83 -19.86
N PRO A 91 -5.75 5.93 -20.71
CA PRO A 91 -6.92 6.77 -20.43
C PRO A 91 -7.63 6.43 -19.12
N MET A 92 -7.79 5.14 -18.80
CA MET A 92 -8.46 4.72 -17.57
C MET A 92 -7.61 5.02 -16.33
N LYS A 93 -6.29 4.84 -16.39
CA LYS A 93 -5.35 5.25 -15.33
C LYS A 93 -5.43 6.76 -15.07
N GLN A 94 -5.42 7.58 -16.11
CA GLN A 94 -5.57 9.02 -16.01
C GLN A 94 -6.93 9.43 -15.42
N LYS A 95 -8.00 8.78 -15.88
CA LYS A 95 -9.36 8.97 -15.36
C LYS A 95 -9.46 8.61 -13.87
N PHE A 96 -8.79 7.52 -13.46
CA PHE A 96 -8.73 7.09 -12.07
C PHE A 96 -8.04 8.15 -11.18
N VAL A 97 -6.84 8.59 -11.55
CA VAL A 97 -6.13 9.63 -10.80
C VAL A 97 -6.96 10.90 -10.68
N LYS A 98 -7.47 11.43 -11.81
CA LYS A 98 -8.32 12.64 -11.83
C LYS A 98 -9.59 12.49 -10.98
N PHE A 99 -10.15 11.28 -10.90
CA PHE A 99 -11.35 11.05 -10.09
C PHE A 99 -11.06 11.03 -8.60
N PHE A 100 -9.99 10.37 -8.18
CA PHE A 100 -9.62 10.23 -6.78
C PHE A 100 -8.91 11.48 -6.23
N SER A 101 -8.15 12.21 -7.04
CA SER A 101 -7.42 13.42 -6.62
C SER A 101 -8.34 14.59 -6.24
N LYS A 102 -9.60 14.60 -6.69
CA LYS A 102 -10.58 15.65 -6.33
C LYS A 102 -11.01 15.63 -4.86
N LYS A 103 -10.66 14.60 -4.12
CA LYS A 103 -11.17 14.34 -2.77
C LYS A 103 -10.01 13.94 -1.84
N LYS A 104 -9.71 14.78 -0.85
CA LYS A 104 -8.66 14.51 0.16
C LYS A 104 -9.15 13.49 1.22
N HIS A 105 -9.51 12.28 0.80
CA HIS A 105 -10.03 11.25 1.70
C HIS A 105 -8.99 10.18 2.06
N PHE A 106 -7.79 10.30 1.54
CA PHE A 106 -6.67 9.39 1.77
C PHE A 106 -5.35 10.08 1.44
N GLU A 107 -4.28 9.49 1.92
CA GLU A 107 -2.90 9.85 1.63
C GLU A 107 -2.21 8.66 0.97
N ILE A 108 -1.23 8.95 0.11
CA ILE A 108 -0.39 7.96 -0.58
C ILE A 108 1.05 8.14 -0.14
N TYR A 109 1.69 7.03 0.20
CA TYR A 109 3.12 6.92 0.38
C TYR A 109 3.63 5.82 -0.56
N TYR A 110 4.71 6.09 -1.28
CA TYR A 110 5.37 5.09 -2.10
C TYR A 110 6.69 4.69 -1.48
N ILE A 111 7.01 3.41 -1.60
CA ILE A 111 8.33 2.86 -1.35
C ILE A 111 8.84 2.36 -2.70
N ARG A 112 9.92 2.96 -3.18
CA ARG A 112 10.58 2.58 -4.43
C ARG A 112 11.85 1.83 -4.12
N ILE A 113 11.92 0.57 -4.52
CA ILE A 113 13.14 -0.25 -4.43
C ILE A 113 13.80 -0.26 -5.81
N LYS A 114 15.03 0.27 -5.88
CA LYS A 114 15.84 0.27 -7.10
C LYS A 114 16.58 -1.05 -7.24
N ASN A 115 16.03 -1.96 -8.02
CA ASN A 115 16.55 -3.31 -8.20
C ASN A 115 17.99 -3.38 -8.68
N CYS A 116 18.40 -2.44 -9.56
CA CYS A 116 19.76 -2.38 -10.10
C CYS A 116 20.84 -2.10 -9.04
N HIS A 117 20.47 -1.60 -7.88
CA HIS A 117 21.38 -1.30 -6.77
C HIS A 117 21.39 -2.39 -5.69
N LEU A 118 20.60 -3.46 -5.87
CA LEU A 118 20.56 -4.58 -4.94
C LEU A 118 21.64 -5.61 -5.29
N SER A 119 22.27 -6.21 -4.28
CA SER A 119 23.15 -7.34 -4.49
C SER A 119 22.38 -8.61 -4.83
N ASN A 120 23.02 -9.53 -5.56
CA ASN A 120 22.42 -10.83 -5.88
C ASN A 120 22.01 -11.59 -4.62
N ASP A 121 22.82 -11.56 -3.59
CA ASP A 121 22.54 -12.27 -2.32
C ASP A 121 21.33 -11.67 -1.59
N PHE A 122 21.16 -10.35 -1.65
CA PHE A 122 20.00 -9.70 -1.07
C PHE A 122 18.71 -10.08 -1.79
N CYS A 123 18.76 -10.22 -3.12
CA CYS A 123 17.60 -10.59 -3.95
C CYS A 123 17.19 -12.08 -3.83
N LYS A 124 18.03 -12.96 -3.30
CA LYS A 124 17.70 -14.39 -3.13
C LYS A 124 16.47 -14.66 -2.27
N ASN A 125 16.18 -13.76 -1.34
CA ASN A 125 15.01 -13.86 -0.47
C ASN A 125 14.15 -12.57 -0.57
N THR A 126 13.24 -12.55 -1.51
CA THR A 126 12.38 -11.40 -1.81
C THR A 126 11.50 -10.99 -0.63
N ALA A 127 11.02 -11.95 0.17
CA ALA A 127 10.24 -11.66 1.37
C ALA A 127 11.08 -10.92 2.44
N ARG A 128 12.36 -11.32 2.59
CA ARG A 128 13.29 -10.63 3.49
C ARG A 128 13.56 -9.20 3.02
N VAL A 129 13.77 -9.00 1.71
CA VAL A 129 13.96 -7.66 1.13
C VAL A 129 12.74 -6.80 1.39
N PHE A 130 11.55 -7.32 1.07
CA PHE A 130 10.28 -6.62 1.31
C PHE A 130 10.15 -6.18 2.77
N ASN A 131 10.31 -7.11 3.72
CA ASN A 131 10.15 -6.81 5.15
C ASN A 131 11.19 -5.80 5.64
N TYR A 132 12.45 -5.94 5.20
CA TYR A 132 13.53 -5.03 5.57
C TYR A 132 13.28 -3.61 5.08
N VAL A 133 12.91 -3.45 3.80
CA VAL A 133 12.67 -2.12 3.23
C VAL A 133 11.38 -1.51 3.78
N MET A 134 10.33 -2.32 4.02
CA MET A 134 9.12 -1.88 4.69
C MET A 134 9.43 -1.32 6.09
N ARG A 135 10.27 -2.02 6.88
CA ARG A 135 10.71 -1.56 8.19
C ARG A 135 11.44 -0.22 8.11
N LEU A 136 12.40 -0.07 7.18
CA LEU A 136 13.14 1.18 6.99
C LEU A 136 12.22 2.34 6.62
N ALA A 137 11.29 2.09 5.69
CA ALA A 137 10.34 3.11 5.25
C ALA A 137 9.39 3.54 6.37
N LEU A 138 8.81 2.59 7.12
CA LEU A 138 7.93 2.90 8.24
C LEU A 138 8.70 3.64 9.35
N GLN A 139 9.92 3.23 9.67
CA GLN A 139 10.79 3.96 10.61
C GLN A 139 10.95 5.41 10.18
N TYR A 140 11.31 5.64 8.92
CA TYR A 140 11.48 6.99 8.38
C TYR A 140 10.18 7.81 8.46
N LEU A 141 9.06 7.23 8.02
CA LEU A 141 7.77 7.92 8.00
C LEU A 141 7.27 8.29 9.41
N ILE A 142 7.51 7.42 10.40
CA ILE A 142 7.12 7.67 11.80
C ILE A 142 8.05 8.72 12.43
N THR A 143 9.37 8.56 12.27
CA THR A 143 10.37 9.47 12.88
C THR A 143 10.24 10.90 12.33
N ASN A 144 9.85 11.05 11.06
CA ASN A 144 9.66 12.36 10.43
C ASN A 144 8.21 12.88 10.49
N ASN A 145 7.35 12.27 11.33
CA ASN A 145 5.96 12.67 11.55
C ASN A 145 5.08 12.65 10.30
N PHE A 146 5.41 11.86 9.28
CA PHE A 146 4.51 11.59 8.15
C PHE A 146 3.38 10.66 8.57
N LEU A 147 3.66 9.69 9.44
CA LEU A 147 2.66 8.84 10.08
C LEU A 147 2.60 9.16 11.57
N LYS A 148 1.37 9.28 12.09
CA LYS A 148 1.15 9.52 13.52
C LYS A 148 1.58 8.30 14.33
N GLN A 149 2.07 8.52 15.54
CA GLN A 149 2.40 7.46 16.48
C GLN A 149 1.14 6.90 17.13
N GLU A 150 0.54 5.92 16.47
CA GLU A 150 -0.68 5.22 16.87
C GLU A 150 -0.43 3.71 16.75
N ASP A 151 -1.40 2.88 17.11
CA ASP A 151 -1.35 1.47 16.71
C ASP A 151 -1.55 1.35 15.21
N PHE A 152 -0.79 0.48 14.56
CA PHE A 152 -0.78 0.32 13.12
C PHE A 152 -1.47 -0.99 12.71
N ASN A 153 -2.43 -0.92 11.79
CA ASN A 153 -3.05 -2.08 11.17
C ASN A 153 -2.71 -2.09 9.68
N LEU A 154 -1.72 -2.90 9.31
CA LEU A 154 -1.26 -3.10 7.94
C LEU A 154 -2.12 -4.17 7.27
N GLN A 155 -2.72 -3.85 6.13
CA GLN A 155 -3.57 -4.75 5.37
C GLN A 155 -2.96 -4.96 3.98
N LEU A 156 -2.53 -6.20 3.70
CA LEU A 156 -1.84 -6.59 2.48
C LEU A 156 -2.66 -7.60 1.66
N ASP A 157 -2.37 -7.72 0.36
CA ASP A 157 -2.90 -8.81 -0.45
C ASP A 157 -2.30 -10.16 0.02
N GLU A 158 -3.15 -11.18 0.18
CA GLU A 158 -2.73 -12.52 0.66
C GLU A 158 -1.76 -13.24 -0.29
N ARG A 159 -1.68 -12.82 -1.57
CA ARG A 159 -0.69 -13.37 -2.52
C ARG A 159 0.76 -13.14 -2.08
N ASN A 160 0.98 -12.22 -1.17
CA ASN A 160 2.29 -11.93 -0.57
C ASN A 160 2.60 -12.83 0.63
N GLU A 161 1.65 -13.70 1.00
CA GLU A 161 1.80 -14.63 2.10
C GLU A 161 2.42 -15.95 1.62
N LYS A 162 3.66 -16.23 2.02
CA LYS A 162 4.16 -17.59 2.09
C LYS A 162 3.74 -18.16 3.43
N THR A 163 2.98 -19.23 3.41
CA THR A 163 2.28 -19.87 4.56
C THR A 163 3.14 -20.06 5.82
N GLU A 164 4.45 -20.21 5.68
CA GLU A 164 5.39 -20.38 6.80
C GLU A 164 5.78 -19.06 7.52
N THR A 165 5.34 -17.91 7.00
CA THR A 165 5.79 -16.58 7.47
C THR A 165 4.67 -15.63 7.85
N LYS A 166 3.47 -16.13 8.08
CA LYS A 166 2.25 -15.31 8.31
C LYS A 166 2.41 -14.20 9.35
N HIS A 167 3.16 -14.47 10.40
CA HIS A 167 3.42 -13.49 11.47
C HIS A 167 4.83 -12.90 11.41
N PHE A 168 5.61 -13.21 10.36
CA PHE A 168 7.00 -12.77 10.33
C PHE A 168 7.12 -11.25 10.21
N LEU A 169 6.36 -10.63 9.32
CA LEU A 169 6.38 -9.17 9.16
C LEU A 169 5.89 -8.47 10.44
N GLU A 170 4.80 -8.95 11.03
CA GLU A 170 4.26 -8.39 12.27
C GLU A 170 5.27 -8.45 13.41
N ASN A 171 5.82 -9.63 13.67
CA ASN A 171 6.82 -9.82 14.72
C ASN A 171 8.08 -8.99 14.46
N TYR A 172 8.53 -8.92 13.21
CA TYR A 172 9.70 -8.15 12.82
C TYR A 172 9.48 -6.64 13.05
N LEU A 173 8.34 -6.08 12.62
CA LEU A 173 8.03 -4.67 12.83
C LEU A 173 7.88 -4.34 14.32
N ASN A 174 7.22 -5.18 15.10
CA ASN A 174 7.07 -4.96 16.54
C ASN A 174 8.42 -5.03 17.27
N THR A 175 9.31 -5.95 16.89
CA THR A 175 10.65 -6.03 17.47
C THR A 175 11.49 -4.80 17.11
N GLU A 176 11.56 -4.45 15.83
CA GLU A 176 12.45 -3.40 15.33
C GLU A 176 11.96 -1.98 15.64
N LEU A 177 10.65 -1.75 15.56
CA LEU A 177 10.10 -0.40 15.67
C LEU A 177 9.44 -0.12 17.02
N SER A 178 8.67 -1.05 17.58
CA SER A 178 8.02 -0.84 18.87
C SER A 178 9.01 -1.08 20.02
N LEU A 179 9.60 -2.28 20.12
CA LEU A 179 10.61 -2.56 21.15
C LEU A 179 11.91 -1.78 20.93
N GLY A 180 12.26 -1.50 19.67
CA GLY A 180 13.40 -0.66 19.28
C GLY A 180 13.20 0.83 19.56
N GLY A 181 12.04 1.27 20.08
CA GLY A 181 11.79 2.63 20.56
C GLY A 181 11.49 3.67 19.47
N THR A 182 11.21 3.24 18.24
CA THR A 182 10.79 4.18 17.18
C THR A 182 9.36 4.67 17.41
N THR A 183 8.48 3.82 17.94
CA THR A 183 7.08 4.15 18.25
C THR A 183 6.62 3.39 19.49
N ASN A 184 5.64 3.95 20.21
CA ASN A 184 4.94 3.25 21.29
C ASN A 184 3.76 2.40 20.77
N GLY A 185 3.38 2.57 19.49
CA GLY A 185 2.30 1.84 18.84
C GLY A 185 2.70 0.41 18.47
N LYS A 186 1.72 -0.48 18.42
CA LYS A 186 1.87 -1.87 17.98
C LYS A 186 1.50 -2.01 16.51
N PHE A 187 2.18 -2.93 15.83
CA PHE A 187 1.86 -3.33 14.47
C PHE A 187 1.04 -4.61 14.49
N THR A 188 -0.10 -4.59 13.79
CA THR A 188 -0.88 -5.77 13.42
C THR A 188 -0.83 -5.91 11.91
N VAL A 189 -0.58 -7.11 11.40
CA VAL A 189 -0.49 -7.39 9.97
C VAL A 189 -1.56 -8.40 9.58
N CYS A 190 -2.45 -8.00 8.67
CA CYS A 190 -3.54 -8.81 8.17
C CYS A 190 -3.42 -8.98 6.66
N TYR A 191 -3.60 -10.21 6.19
CA TYR A 191 -3.61 -10.55 4.77
C TYR A 191 -5.05 -10.79 4.30
N PHE A 192 -5.38 -10.28 3.12
CA PHE A 192 -6.74 -10.33 2.57
C PHE A 192 -6.72 -10.77 1.10
N ASP A 193 -7.71 -11.54 0.68
CA ASP A 193 -8.06 -11.61 -0.73
C ASP A 193 -8.46 -10.20 -1.21
N SER A 194 -7.71 -9.66 -2.17
CA SER A 194 -7.91 -8.29 -2.68
C SER A 194 -9.34 -8.07 -3.21
N ALA A 195 -10.01 -9.12 -3.70
CA ALA A 195 -11.41 -9.03 -4.12
C ALA A 195 -12.35 -8.58 -2.98
N ASN A 196 -11.99 -8.86 -1.73
CA ASN A 196 -12.76 -8.52 -0.55
C ASN A 196 -12.33 -7.19 0.11
N ASN A 197 -11.26 -6.55 -0.36
CA ASN A 197 -10.73 -5.31 0.23
C ASN A 197 -10.53 -4.18 -0.79
N LYS A 198 -11.51 -3.30 -0.89
CA LYS A 198 -11.53 -2.18 -1.85
C LYS A 198 -10.36 -1.21 -1.72
N PHE A 199 -9.78 -1.09 -0.54
CA PHE A 199 -8.67 -0.16 -0.33
C PHE A 199 -7.34 -0.76 -0.77
N ILE A 200 -7.17 -2.08 -0.69
CA ILE A 200 -6.07 -2.81 -1.32
C ILE A 200 -6.19 -2.67 -2.85
N GLN A 201 -7.39 -2.77 -3.42
CA GLN A 201 -7.60 -2.53 -4.86
C GLN A 201 -7.24 -1.08 -5.28
N ILE A 202 -7.49 -0.09 -4.43
CA ILE A 202 -7.02 1.29 -4.67
C ILE A 202 -5.49 1.34 -4.66
N ALA A 203 -4.85 0.63 -3.73
CA ALA A 203 -3.39 0.53 -3.66
C ALA A 203 -2.82 -0.15 -4.92
N ASP A 204 -3.43 -1.25 -5.41
CA ASP A 204 -3.05 -1.95 -6.65
C ASP A 204 -3.05 -0.99 -7.85
N VAL A 205 -4.13 -0.22 -8.04
CA VAL A 205 -4.21 0.70 -9.17
C VAL A 205 -3.16 1.81 -9.06
N PHE A 206 -2.98 2.44 -7.90
CA PHE A 206 -1.96 3.48 -7.72
C PHE A 206 -0.54 2.93 -7.83
N SER A 207 -0.28 1.72 -7.32
CA SER A 207 1.00 1.03 -7.46
C SER A 207 1.35 0.81 -8.93
N ASN A 208 0.40 0.31 -9.70
CA ASN A 208 0.56 0.07 -11.13
C ASN A 208 0.75 1.37 -11.94
N ILE A 209 0.06 2.46 -11.57
CA ILE A 209 0.23 3.77 -12.21
C ILE A 209 1.65 4.29 -11.96
N PHE A 210 2.12 4.27 -10.72
CA PHE A 210 3.45 4.77 -10.38
C PHE A 210 4.56 3.91 -11.00
N TYR A 211 4.40 2.59 -10.99
CA TYR A 211 5.31 1.68 -11.69
C TYR A 211 5.36 1.97 -13.20
N SER A 212 4.19 2.16 -13.83
CA SER A 212 4.11 2.53 -15.26
C SER A 212 4.76 3.90 -15.53
N GLN A 213 4.65 4.85 -14.60
CA GLN A 213 5.32 6.14 -14.70
C GLN A 213 6.83 6.00 -14.73
N LEU A 214 7.40 5.17 -13.87
CA LEU A 214 8.85 4.93 -13.84
C LEU A 214 9.37 4.25 -15.13
N LEU A 215 8.55 3.40 -15.74
CA LEU A 215 8.91 2.72 -16.97
C LEU A 215 8.80 3.60 -18.23
N THR A 216 7.83 4.51 -18.26
CA THR A 216 7.41 5.16 -19.52
C THR A 216 7.41 6.68 -19.48
N SER A 217 7.54 7.28 -18.32
CA SER A 217 7.35 8.74 -18.08
C SER A 217 6.02 9.28 -18.62
N ALA A 218 4.99 8.43 -18.72
CA ALA A 218 3.74 8.77 -19.39
C ALA A 218 2.68 9.39 -18.46
N TYR A 219 2.95 9.49 -17.14
CA TYR A 219 2.00 9.90 -16.10
C TYR A 219 2.52 11.05 -15.23
N ASP A 220 3.46 11.87 -15.72
CA ASP A 220 4.03 12.99 -14.96
C ASP A 220 2.95 13.95 -14.45
N ASN A 221 1.99 14.30 -15.32
CA ASN A 221 0.88 15.19 -14.96
C ASN A 221 0.00 14.58 -13.85
N GLU A 222 -0.22 13.27 -13.89
CA GLU A 222 -1.03 12.56 -12.90
C GLU A 222 -0.33 12.50 -11.54
N ILE A 223 0.98 12.25 -11.54
CA ILE A 223 1.78 12.27 -10.29
C ILE A 223 1.85 13.68 -9.74
N GLN A 224 2.05 14.69 -10.60
CA GLN A 224 2.04 16.09 -10.15
C GLN A 224 0.67 16.49 -9.58
N LEU A 225 -0.43 16.07 -10.21
CA LEU A 225 -1.78 16.31 -9.71
C LEU A 225 -2.01 15.72 -8.30
N LEU A 226 -1.44 14.54 -8.00
CA LEU A 226 -1.50 13.96 -6.66
C LEU A 226 -0.70 14.78 -5.63
N ARG A 227 0.44 15.36 -6.03
CA ARG A 227 1.25 16.26 -5.18
C ARG A 227 0.53 17.59 -4.93
N ASP A 228 0.02 18.23 -5.98
CA ASP A 228 -0.68 19.52 -5.91
C ASP A 228 -1.94 19.44 -5.02
N ASN A 229 -2.59 18.28 -5.00
CA ASN A 229 -3.74 18.05 -4.13
C ASN A 229 -3.34 17.54 -2.73
N ASP A 230 -2.05 17.48 -2.41
CA ASP A 230 -1.56 17.02 -1.11
C ASP A 230 -2.01 15.58 -0.76
N ILE A 231 -2.11 14.72 -1.77
CA ILE A 231 -2.46 13.29 -1.63
C ILE A 231 -1.20 12.45 -1.60
N LEU A 232 -0.26 12.68 -2.53
CA LEU A 232 1.06 12.05 -2.50
C LEU A 232 1.94 12.76 -1.49
N LYS A 233 2.16 12.12 -0.34
CA LYS A 233 2.89 12.68 0.79
C LYS A 233 4.39 12.46 0.71
N PHE A 234 4.81 11.26 0.34
CA PHE A 234 6.23 10.93 0.32
C PHE A 234 6.52 9.75 -0.62
N ILE A 235 7.75 9.74 -1.15
CA ILE A 235 8.33 8.61 -1.89
C ILE A 235 9.62 8.23 -1.19
N PHE A 236 9.61 7.11 -0.45
CA PHE A 236 10.81 6.53 0.14
C PHE A 236 11.57 5.74 -0.93
N VAL A 237 12.84 6.04 -1.13
CA VAL A 237 13.69 5.37 -2.13
C VAL A 237 14.74 4.50 -1.44
N PHE A 238 14.85 3.23 -1.87
CA PHE A 238 15.85 2.30 -1.36
C PHE A 238 16.63 1.64 -2.53
N PRO A 239 17.96 1.52 -2.45
CA PRO A 239 18.83 2.21 -1.49
C PRO A 239 18.77 3.73 -1.64
N PRO A 240 19.09 4.50 -0.58
CA PRO A 240 19.14 5.97 -0.71
C PRO A 240 20.20 6.37 -1.74
N GLU A 241 19.92 7.45 -2.47
CA GLU A 241 20.91 8.09 -3.32
C GLU A 241 21.80 8.98 -2.42
N TYR A 242 23.11 8.79 -2.52
CA TYR A 242 24.11 9.63 -1.87
C TYR A 242 24.56 10.75 -2.82
#